data_e93e07bfef4a683656cabeabbef59d1a
#
_entry.id   e93e07bfef4a683656cabeabbef59d1a
#
_cell.length_a   1.000
_cell.length_b   1.000
_cell.length_c   1.000
_cell.angle_alpha   90.00
_cell.angle_beta   90.00
_cell.angle_gamma   90.00
#
_symmetry.space_group_name_H-M   'P 1'
#
loop_
_entity.id
_entity.type
_entity.pdbx_description
1 polymer ?
#
loop_
_entity_poly.entity_id
_entity_poly.type
_entity_poly.pdbx_seq_one_letter_code
_entity_poly.pdbx_strand_id
1 'polypeptide(L)'
;MSAIALRFARAEDVGLLLQLIRELAVYERAPDAVVATETDLLRYGFGPEPRFEALLAFIDDRPAGFALFYPDFSTWLGQPGLFLEDLFVREWARGRGVGRRLMARLAATAVERNWPAFHFNVLDWNPARGFYARLGIEARNEWRPYGATGDVLRRLAAEDAQEGD
;
A
#
# COMPACT_ATOMS: atom_id res chain seq x y z
N MET A 1 -12.21 -24.14 -11.39
CA MET A 1 -11.34 -22.96 -11.24
C MET A 1 -11.18 -22.68 -9.75
N SER A 2 -9.95 -22.58 -9.27
CA SER A 2 -9.69 -22.26 -7.86
C SER A 2 -10.27 -20.89 -7.50
N ALA A 3 -11.05 -20.82 -6.43
CA ALA A 3 -11.70 -19.58 -6.01
C ALA A 3 -10.67 -18.64 -5.36
N ILE A 4 -10.66 -17.36 -5.79
CA ILE A 4 -9.89 -16.32 -5.11
C ILE A 4 -10.76 -15.76 -3.99
N ALA A 5 -10.34 -15.94 -2.75
CA ALA A 5 -10.94 -15.33 -1.58
C ALA A 5 -10.19 -14.06 -1.19
N LEU A 6 -10.92 -12.99 -0.85
CA LEU A 6 -10.38 -11.75 -0.30
C LEU A 6 -11.02 -11.46 1.04
N ARG A 7 -10.22 -11.02 1.99
CA ARG A 7 -10.72 -10.50 3.26
C ARG A 7 -9.81 -9.40 3.80
N PHE A 8 -10.34 -8.54 4.64
CA PHE A 8 -9.51 -7.62 5.41
C PHE A 8 -8.63 -8.39 6.40
N ALA A 9 -7.42 -7.90 6.58
CA ALA A 9 -6.50 -8.43 7.59
C ALA A 9 -7.02 -8.11 8.99
N ARG A 10 -6.65 -8.95 9.95
CA ARG A 10 -6.94 -8.81 11.37
C ARG A 10 -5.64 -8.78 12.17
N ALA A 11 -5.72 -8.46 13.46
CA ALA A 11 -4.55 -8.42 14.33
C ALA A 11 -3.73 -9.73 14.32
N GLU A 12 -4.40 -10.87 14.22
CA GLU A 12 -3.78 -12.20 14.14
C GLU A 12 -2.98 -12.44 12.84
N ASP A 13 -3.20 -11.62 11.80
CA ASP A 13 -2.54 -11.74 10.50
C ASP A 13 -1.21 -10.96 10.41
N VAL A 14 -0.78 -10.25 11.45
CA VAL A 14 0.41 -9.37 11.36
C VAL A 14 1.67 -10.11 10.93
N GLY A 15 1.86 -11.37 11.37
CA GLY A 15 2.99 -12.19 10.95
C GLY A 15 2.97 -12.48 9.44
N LEU A 16 1.81 -12.86 8.90
CA LEU A 16 1.62 -13.07 7.47
C LEU A 16 1.79 -11.77 6.69
N LEU A 17 1.23 -10.66 7.19
CA LEU A 17 1.34 -9.36 6.54
C LEU A 17 2.80 -8.91 6.45
N LEU A 18 3.57 -9.01 7.55
CA LEU A 18 5.00 -8.68 7.56
C LEU A 18 5.80 -9.58 6.61
N GLN A 19 5.47 -10.86 6.55
CA GLN A 19 6.10 -11.77 5.59
C GLN A 19 5.86 -11.31 4.15
N LEU A 20 4.63 -10.97 3.78
CA LEU A 20 4.28 -10.50 2.43
C LEU A 20 4.94 -9.16 2.09
N ILE A 21 5.06 -8.24 3.06
CA ILE A 21 5.79 -6.98 2.91
C ILE A 21 7.28 -7.24 2.61
N ARG A 22 7.91 -8.18 3.33
CA ARG A 22 9.31 -8.56 3.06
C ARG A 22 9.48 -9.22 1.69
N GLU A 23 8.53 -10.06 1.27
CA GLU A 23 8.54 -10.66 -0.06
C GLU A 23 8.40 -9.58 -1.16
N LEU A 24 7.59 -8.55 -0.94
CA LEU A 24 7.49 -7.38 -1.83
C LEU A 24 8.83 -6.63 -1.90
N ALA A 25 9.48 -6.38 -0.76
CA ALA A 25 10.77 -5.69 -0.73
C ALA A 25 11.85 -6.46 -1.52
N VAL A 26 11.86 -7.79 -1.42
CA VAL A 26 12.74 -8.63 -2.27
C VAL A 26 12.41 -8.43 -3.75
N TYR A 27 11.14 -8.45 -4.12
CA TYR A 27 10.70 -8.21 -5.51
C TYR A 27 11.11 -6.82 -6.00
N GLU A 28 11.06 -5.82 -5.15
CA GLU A 28 11.46 -4.43 -5.43
C GLU A 28 12.97 -4.17 -5.31
N ARG A 29 13.78 -5.22 -5.13
CA ARG A 29 15.25 -5.17 -5.06
C ARG A 29 15.78 -4.38 -3.85
N ALA A 30 15.00 -4.34 -2.78
CA ALA A 30 15.32 -3.65 -1.53
C ALA A 30 15.08 -4.55 -0.29
N PRO A 31 15.66 -5.77 -0.22
CA PRO A 31 15.34 -6.74 0.82
C PRO A 31 15.65 -6.24 2.24
N ASP A 32 16.66 -5.37 2.38
CA ASP A 32 17.09 -4.83 3.67
C ASP A 32 16.37 -3.53 4.08
N ALA A 33 15.44 -3.03 3.26
CA ALA A 33 14.73 -1.79 3.54
C ALA A 33 13.65 -1.94 4.62
N VAL A 34 13.14 -3.16 4.85
CA VAL A 34 12.04 -3.40 5.80
C VAL A 34 12.60 -3.55 7.21
N VAL A 35 12.47 -2.48 7.99
CA VAL A 35 12.81 -2.46 9.42
C VAL A 35 11.59 -2.62 10.32
N ALA A 36 10.39 -2.57 9.75
CA ALA A 36 9.13 -2.76 10.48
C ALA A 36 9.05 -4.11 11.16
N THR A 37 8.41 -4.14 12.32
CA THR A 37 8.17 -5.32 13.14
C THR A 37 6.69 -5.67 13.19
N GLU A 38 6.36 -6.88 13.67
CA GLU A 38 4.96 -7.25 13.95
C GLU A 38 4.33 -6.32 14.98
N THR A 39 5.09 -5.86 15.98
CA THR A 39 4.63 -4.89 16.99
C THR A 39 4.23 -3.56 16.36
N ASP A 40 4.99 -3.08 15.37
CA ASP A 40 4.67 -1.85 14.64
C ASP A 40 3.38 -2.03 13.85
N LEU A 41 3.25 -3.13 13.10
CA LEU A 41 2.04 -3.42 12.32
C LEU A 41 0.81 -3.59 13.22
N LEU A 42 0.97 -4.25 14.37
CA LEU A 42 -0.11 -4.40 15.34
C LEU A 42 -0.55 -3.03 15.87
N ARG A 43 0.41 -2.19 16.28
CA ARG A 43 0.13 -0.85 16.83
C ARG A 43 -0.56 0.05 15.82
N TYR A 44 -0.03 0.14 14.60
CA TYR A 44 -0.48 1.11 13.61
C TYR A 44 -1.58 0.60 12.68
N GLY A 45 -1.81 -0.70 12.60
CA GLY A 45 -2.89 -1.26 11.80
C GLY A 45 -4.11 -1.67 12.62
N PHE A 46 -3.89 -2.09 13.88
CA PHE A 46 -4.94 -2.72 14.70
C PHE A 46 -5.04 -2.14 16.12
N GLY A 47 -4.28 -1.10 16.41
CA GLY A 47 -4.35 -0.35 17.66
C GLY A 47 -5.54 0.61 17.69
N PRO A 48 -5.63 1.46 18.74
CA PRO A 48 -6.77 2.37 18.92
C PRO A 48 -6.87 3.47 17.86
N GLU A 49 -5.75 3.80 17.21
CA GLU A 49 -5.69 4.78 16.13
C GLU A 49 -5.02 4.15 14.87
N PRO A 50 -5.73 3.32 14.14
CA PRO A 50 -5.16 2.64 12.98
C PRO A 50 -4.79 3.65 11.88
N ARG A 51 -3.62 3.43 11.27
CA ARG A 51 -3.08 4.29 10.19
C ARG A 51 -3.22 3.67 8.82
N PHE A 52 -3.50 2.37 8.75
CA PHE A 52 -3.68 1.64 7.50
C PHE A 52 -4.69 0.50 7.68
N GLU A 53 -5.14 0.01 6.56
CA GLU A 53 -5.90 -1.24 6.43
C GLU A 53 -5.20 -2.12 5.39
N ALA A 54 -5.42 -3.43 5.47
CA ALA A 54 -4.88 -4.35 4.49
C ALA A 54 -5.92 -5.38 4.04
N LEU A 55 -5.84 -5.75 2.77
CA LEU A 55 -6.57 -6.87 2.17
C LEU A 55 -5.61 -8.03 1.99
N LEU A 56 -6.02 -9.21 2.36
CA LEU A 56 -5.34 -10.47 2.09
C LEU A 56 -6.07 -11.26 1.02
N ALA A 57 -5.32 -11.81 0.08
CA ALA A 57 -5.82 -12.66 -0.99
C ALA A 57 -5.37 -14.10 -0.78
N PHE A 58 -6.28 -15.04 -1.01
CA PHE A 58 -6.05 -16.49 -0.90
C PHE A 58 -6.52 -17.19 -2.16
N ILE A 59 -5.86 -18.28 -2.52
CA ILE A 59 -6.32 -19.27 -3.49
C ILE A 59 -6.29 -20.62 -2.77
N ASP A 60 -7.45 -21.26 -2.65
CA ASP A 60 -7.61 -22.55 -1.95
C ASP A 60 -6.95 -22.49 -0.55
N ASP A 61 -7.31 -21.47 0.24
CA ASP A 61 -6.82 -21.15 1.58
C ASP A 61 -5.31 -20.84 1.68
N ARG A 62 -4.58 -20.86 0.58
CA ARG A 62 -3.17 -20.52 0.53
C ARG A 62 -2.98 -19.01 0.29
N PRO A 63 -2.23 -18.29 1.14
CA PRO A 63 -1.98 -16.85 0.96
C PRO A 63 -1.29 -16.56 -0.37
N ALA A 64 -1.95 -15.77 -1.21
CA ALA A 64 -1.55 -15.49 -2.59
C ALA A 64 -1.01 -14.06 -2.80
N GLY A 65 -1.36 -13.12 -1.92
CA GLY A 65 -0.93 -11.73 -2.01
C GLY A 65 -1.67 -10.84 -1.03
N PHE A 66 -1.38 -9.54 -1.10
CA PHE A 66 -2.00 -8.53 -0.25
C PHE A 66 -2.06 -7.18 -0.94
N ALA A 67 -2.87 -6.28 -0.37
CA ALA A 67 -2.82 -4.85 -0.62
C ALA A 67 -2.93 -4.11 0.71
N LEU A 68 -2.10 -3.10 0.92
CA LEU A 68 -2.13 -2.23 2.09
C LEU A 68 -2.44 -0.80 1.64
N PHE A 69 -3.37 -0.14 2.31
CA PHE A 69 -3.83 1.18 1.93
C PHE A 69 -4.23 2.02 3.15
N TYR A 70 -4.32 3.32 2.95
CA TYR A 70 -4.78 4.26 3.96
C TYR A 70 -5.52 5.43 3.31
N PRO A 71 -6.37 6.16 4.07
CA PRO A 71 -6.96 7.39 3.56
C PRO A 71 -5.90 8.49 3.50
N ASP A 72 -5.80 9.16 2.35
CA ASP A 72 -5.18 10.47 2.24
C ASP A 72 -6.25 11.57 2.18
N PHE A 73 -5.87 12.82 1.97
CA PHE A 73 -6.81 13.93 1.89
C PHE A 73 -6.46 14.86 0.74
N SER A 74 -7.44 15.13 -0.11
CA SER A 74 -7.30 16.11 -1.18
C SER A 74 -7.91 17.45 -0.75
N THR A 75 -7.08 18.48 -0.62
CA THR A 75 -7.55 19.84 -0.35
C THR A 75 -8.35 20.42 -1.52
N TRP A 76 -8.11 19.96 -2.74
CA TRP A 76 -8.83 20.41 -3.93
C TRP A 76 -10.23 19.82 -4.02
N LEU A 77 -10.40 18.59 -3.57
CA LEU A 77 -11.70 17.91 -3.54
C LEU A 77 -12.41 18.08 -2.19
N GLY A 78 -11.68 18.49 -1.14
CA GLY A 78 -12.23 18.60 0.22
C GLY A 78 -12.62 17.26 0.84
N GLN A 79 -12.03 16.17 0.37
CA GLN A 79 -12.43 14.80 0.75
C GLN A 79 -11.23 13.87 0.87
N PRO A 80 -11.36 12.79 1.67
CA PRO A 80 -10.40 11.69 1.65
C PRO A 80 -10.38 10.98 0.30
N GLY A 81 -9.23 10.35 -0.01
CA GLY A 81 -9.05 9.41 -1.09
C GLY A 81 -8.46 8.10 -0.57
N LEU A 82 -8.34 7.10 -1.43
CA LEU A 82 -7.65 5.86 -1.12
C LEU A 82 -6.23 5.95 -1.67
N PHE A 83 -5.23 5.92 -0.79
CA PHE A 83 -3.84 5.74 -1.18
C PHE A 83 -3.42 4.29 -0.98
N LEU A 84 -3.07 3.62 -2.07
CA LEU A 84 -2.52 2.27 -2.04
C LEU A 84 -1.02 2.36 -1.84
N GLU A 85 -0.54 1.91 -0.68
CA GLU A 85 0.89 1.84 -0.37
C GLU A 85 1.54 0.65 -1.05
N ASP A 86 1.02 -0.56 -0.80
CA ASP A 86 1.58 -1.81 -1.29
C ASP A 86 0.54 -2.65 -2.02
N LEU A 87 0.95 -3.25 -3.15
CA LEU A 87 0.25 -4.32 -3.83
C LEU A 87 1.24 -5.41 -4.24
N PHE A 88 1.05 -6.60 -3.72
CA PHE A 88 1.92 -7.72 -4.04
C PHE A 88 1.12 -9.01 -4.29
N VAL A 89 1.55 -9.74 -5.30
CA VAL A 89 1.05 -11.10 -5.61
C VAL A 89 2.23 -12.03 -5.74
N ARG A 90 2.22 -13.09 -4.95
CA ARG A 90 3.24 -14.16 -4.99
C ARG A 90 3.36 -14.72 -6.38
N GLU A 91 4.57 -15.06 -6.80
CA GLU A 91 4.88 -15.50 -8.16
C GLU A 91 3.98 -16.66 -8.63
N TRP A 92 3.79 -17.68 -7.80
CA TRP A 92 2.95 -18.84 -8.12
C TRP A 92 1.47 -18.49 -8.36
N ALA A 93 0.99 -17.33 -7.87
CA ALA A 93 -0.38 -16.86 -7.99
C ALA A 93 -0.57 -15.80 -9.09
N ARG A 94 0.52 -15.36 -9.74
CA ARG A 94 0.46 -14.39 -10.83
C ARG A 94 -0.24 -14.98 -12.06
N GLY A 95 -0.82 -14.11 -12.88
CA GLY A 95 -1.58 -14.54 -14.06
C GLY A 95 -2.94 -15.19 -13.77
N ARG A 96 -3.28 -15.40 -12.49
CA ARG A 96 -4.54 -16.04 -12.06
C ARG A 96 -5.63 -15.04 -11.65
N GLY A 97 -5.42 -13.74 -11.86
CA GLY A 97 -6.43 -12.70 -11.60
C GLY A 97 -6.39 -12.11 -10.18
N VAL A 98 -5.49 -12.53 -9.29
CA VAL A 98 -5.40 -12.05 -7.89
C VAL A 98 -5.23 -10.54 -7.83
N GLY A 99 -4.26 -9.96 -8.57
CA GLY A 99 -4.02 -8.52 -8.58
C GLY A 99 -5.25 -7.74 -9.04
N ARG A 100 -5.95 -8.21 -10.09
CA ARG A 100 -7.18 -7.58 -10.57
C ARG A 100 -8.29 -7.61 -9.51
N ARG A 101 -8.42 -8.71 -8.78
CA ARG A 101 -9.41 -8.84 -7.69
C ARG A 101 -9.09 -7.92 -6.52
N LEU A 102 -7.82 -7.78 -6.13
CA LEU A 102 -7.37 -6.82 -5.11
C LEU A 102 -7.69 -5.38 -5.54
N MET A 103 -7.30 -4.98 -6.76
CA MET A 103 -7.60 -3.63 -7.29
C MET A 103 -9.10 -3.34 -7.35
N ALA A 104 -9.90 -4.30 -7.80
CA ALA A 104 -11.35 -4.16 -7.83
C ALA A 104 -11.96 -3.99 -6.43
N ARG A 105 -11.46 -4.72 -5.42
CA ARG A 105 -11.93 -4.58 -4.03
C ARG A 105 -11.53 -3.23 -3.43
N LEU A 106 -10.32 -2.74 -3.72
CA LEU A 106 -9.89 -1.41 -3.29
C LEU A 106 -10.77 -0.31 -3.91
N ALA A 107 -11.04 -0.41 -5.22
CA ALA A 107 -11.94 0.53 -5.90
C ALA A 107 -13.35 0.49 -5.30
N ALA A 108 -13.89 -0.71 -5.03
CA ALA A 108 -15.18 -0.86 -4.36
C ALA A 108 -15.17 -0.22 -2.95
N THR A 109 -14.09 -0.41 -2.19
CA THR A 109 -13.93 0.22 -0.86
C THR A 109 -13.93 1.74 -0.96
N ALA A 110 -13.25 2.32 -1.95
CA ALA A 110 -13.26 3.77 -2.16
C ALA A 110 -14.67 4.28 -2.50
N VAL A 111 -15.39 3.60 -3.41
CA VAL A 111 -16.76 3.94 -3.78
C VAL A 111 -17.72 3.82 -2.59
N GLU A 112 -17.65 2.73 -1.83
CA GLU A 112 -18.48 2.48 -0.62
C GLU A 112 -18.28 3.58 0.45
N ARG A 113 -17.08 4.16 0.53
CA ARG A 113 -16.72 5.22 1.48
C ARG A 113 -16.92 6.64 0.91
N ASN A 114 -17.41 6.78 -0.30
CA ASN A 114 -17.53 8.05 -1.01
C ASN A 114 -16.16 8.78 -1.17
N TRP A 115 -15.09 8.04 -1.36
CA TRP A 115 -13.76 8.56 -1.65
C TRP A 115 -13.58 8.69 -3.18
N PRO A 116 -13.49 9.91 -3.72
CA PRO A 116 -13.54 10.13 -5.17
C PRO A 116 -12.24 9.81 -5.89
N ALA A 117 -11.16 9.53 -5.16
CA ALA A 117 -9.84 9.28 -5.73
C ALA A 117 -9.23 7.98 -5.18
N PHE A 118 -8.51 7.30 -6.06
CA PHE A 118 -7.69 6.13 -5.75
C PHE A 118 -6.37 6.30 -6.49
N HIS A 119 -5.27 6.37 -5.78
CA HIS A 119 -3.96 6.56 -6.38
C HIS A 119 -2.84 5.86 -5.61
N PHE A 120 -1.69 5.73 -6.25
CA PHE A 120 -0.52 5.01 -5.76
C PHE A 120 0.71 5.38 -6.58
N ASN A 121 1.89 5.01 -6.07
CA ASN A 121 3.15 5.13 -6.79
C ASN A 121 3.60 3.75 -7.30
N VAL A 122 4.31 3.75 -8.41
CA VAL A 122 4.91 2.55 -9.01
C VAL A 122 6.35 2.87 -9.40
N LEU A 123 7.27 1.99 -9.04
CA LEU A 123 8.67 2.11 -9.46
C LEU A 123 8.75 2.13 -10.99
N ASP A 124 9.56 3.02 -11.55
CA ASP A 124 9.60 3.28 -12.98
C ASP A 124 9.95 2.03 -13.81
N TRP A 125 10.81 1.19 -13.30
CA TRP A 125 11.20 -0.08 -13.93
C TRP A 125 10.20 -1.22 -13.74
N ASN A 126 9.15 -1.05 -12.89
CA ASN A 126 8.26 -2.15 -12.52
C ASN A 126 7.35 -2.56 -13.69
N PRO A 127 7.39 -3.81 -14.15
CA PRO A 127 6.55 -4.29 -15.25
C PRO A 127 5.05 -4.27 -14.94
N ALA A 128 4.65 -4.12 -13.67
CA ALA A 128 3.26 -3.96 -13.26
C ALA A 128 2.60 -2.70 -13.86
N ARG A 129 3.36 -1.73 -14.34
CA ARG A 129 2.83 -0.54 -15.05
C ARG A 129 1.90 -0.95 -16.21
N GLY A 130 2.26 -1.98 -16.98
CA GLY A 130 1.39 -2.50 -18.04
C GLY A 130 0.09 -3.14 -17.53
N PHE A 131 0.12 -3.72 -16.34
CA PHE A 131 -1.07 -4.25 -15.68
C PHE A 131 -2.05 -3.11 -15.31
N TYR A 132 -1.56 -2.02 -14.72
CA TYR A 132 -2.38 -0.87 -14.37
C TYR A 132 -2.98 -0.17 -15.59
N ALA A 133 -2.21 0.00 -16.66
CA ALA A 133 -2.70 0.55 -17.92
C ALA A 133 -3.87 -0.27 -18.51
N ARG A 134 -3.81 -1.61 -18.42
CA ARG A 134 -4.92 -2.49 -18.84
C ARG A 134 -6.17 -2.38 -17.96
N LEU A 135 -6.05 -1.83 -16.76
CA LEU A 135 -7.19 -1.50 -15.88
C LEU A 135 -7.77 -0.11 -16.19
N GLY A 136 -7.19 0.65 -17.13
CA GLY A 136 -7.59 2.02 -17.45
C GLY A 136 -7.02 3.05 -16.46
N ILE A 137 -6.00 2.69 -15.68
CA ILE A 137 -5.34 3.60 -14.73
C ILE A 137 -4.15 4.24 -15.43
N GLU A 138 -4.16 5.57 -15.52
CA GLU A 138 -3.16 6.36 -16.21
C GLU A 138 -2.07 6.86 -15.27
N ALA A 139 -0.83 6.89 -15.76
CA ALA A 139 0.30 7.48 -15.04
C ALA A 139 0.23 9.01 -15.06
N ARG A 140 0.46 9.65 -13.92
CA ARG A 140 0.55 11.10 -13.77
C ARG A 140 2.00 11.55 -13.85
N ASN A 141 2.53 11.68 -15.06
CA ASN A 141 3.96 11.94 -15.31
C ASN A 141 4.40 13.36 -14.96
N GLU A 142 3.48 14.30 -14.79
CA GLU A 142 3.75 15.68 -14.37
C GLU A 142 4.08 15.80 -12.87
N TRP A 143 3.79 14.79 -12.08
CA TRP A 143 4.07 14.76 -10.64
C TRP A 143 5.35 13.96 -10.35
N ARG A 144 6.17 14.50 -9.46
CA ARG A 144 7.35 13.80 -8.94
C ARG A 144 7.26 13.72 -7.43
N PRO A 145 7.41 12.55 -6.83
CA PRO A 145 7.45 12.42 -5.37
C PRO A 145 8.73 13.05 -4.83
N TYR A 146 8.60 13.82 -3.75
CA TYR A 146 9.69 14.36 -2.96
C TYR A 146 9.57 13.91 -1.52
N GLY A 147 10.69 13.74 -0.83
CA GLY A 147 10.71 13.33 0.55
C GLY A 147 11.96 13.80 1.28
N ALA A 148 11.87 13.97 2.58
CA ALA A 148 12.98 14.22 3.48
C ALA A 148 12.99 13.17 4.59
N THR A 149 14.14 12.59 4.84
CA THR A 149 14.36 11.59 5.90
C THR A 149 15.69 11.84 6.62
N GLY A 150 15.90 11.17 7.75
CA GLY A 150 17.19 11.18 8.44
C GLY A 150 17.70 12.60 8.76
N ASP A 151 18.94 12.89 8.36
CA ASP A 151 19.61 14.16 8.68
C ASP A 151 18.97 15.36 7.99
N VAL A 152 18.42 15.19 6.78
CA VAL A 152 17.73 16.28 6.07
C VAL A 152 16.51 16.72 6.86
N LEU A 153 15.70 15.76 7.34
CA LEU A 153 14.52 16.04 8.15
C LEU A 153 14.91 16.74 9.46
N ARG A 154 15.93 16.22 10.16
CA ARG A 154 16.40 16.84 11.41
C ARG A 154 16.93 18.24 11.24
N ARG A 155 17.67 18.50 10.16
CA ARG A 155 18.22 19.84 9.86
C ARG A 155 17.09 20.84 9.61
N LEU A 156 16.11 20.49 8.78
CA LEU A 156 14.95 21.35 8.52
C LEU A 156 14.15 21.65 9.80
N ALA A 157 13.96 20.64 10.65
CA ALA A 157 13.25 20.85 11.92
C ALA A 157 14.01 21.77 12.89
N ALA A 158 15.35 21.79 12.83
CA ALA A 158 16.15 22.67 13.68
C ALA A 158 16.05 24.17 13.26
N GLU A 159 15.67 24.47 12.02
CA GLU A 159 15.46 25.85 11.58
C GLU A 159 14.25 26.50 12.27
N ASP A 160 13.18 25.73 12.53
CA ASP A 160 12.00 26.21 13.25
C ASP A 160 12.31 26.67 14.69
N ALA A 161 13.27 26.01 15.35
CA ALA A 161 13.69 26.34 16.71
C ALA A 161 14.54 27.64 16.81
N GLN A 162 15.11 28.11 15.68
CA GLN A 162 15.97 29.30 15.67
C GLN A 162 15.19 30.62 15.42
N GLU A 163 13.95 30.55 14.94
CA GLU A 163 13.10 31.73 14.71
C GLU A 163 12.26 32.11 15.93
N GLY A 164 12.38 31.40 17.05
CA GLY A 164 11.59 31.59 18.27
C GLY A 164 12.29 32.35 19.42
N ASP A 165 13.47 32.97 19.18
CA ASP A 165 14.17 33.82 20.17
C ASP A 165 14.10 35.31 19.86
#